data_d4847c10795973b063889a1ba857651b
#
_entry.id   d4847c10795973b063889a1ba857651b
#
_cell.length_a   1.000
_cell.length_b   1.000
_cell.length_c   1.000
_cell.angle_alpha   90.00
_cell.angle_beta   90.00
_cell.angle_gamma   90.00
#
_symmetry.space_group_name_H-M   'P 1'
#
loop_
_entity.id
_entity.type
_entity.pdbx_description
1 polymer ?
#
loop_
_entity_poly.entity_id
_entity_poly.type
_entity_poly.pdbx_seq_one_letter_code
_entity_poly.pdbx_strand_id
1 'polypeptide(L)'
;MKRIAILSAALAVLLTACAPASSSTPPSSTPSSAPASSQEEVVPFTDMAGREIQLPEDVDVVDSVYCTDPVGSLTVYTLAPDKLLGWNYSFNDQEAPYILPEYVDLPVYGMGDSVNLEAIIADAPDLCIQMGSLNEASIEKADKLQEQLGIPVVMVSSALEDSPEAYEFLGKLLAEEEQAGKLADYARAALDRAAAHPEGGPTVYYGNGVGSLETAPVGSVSAEVFELLGADNVAKLEIESGSRVQVSAEQILGWNPEYIFVNGEPKQDLTASQAAQAMMDDPLYANVTAVQKGQVYGVPKAPFAWVDRPMGPNRLIGLDWVGSILYPDQYSDGLESYVKEFYSLFYHMELTDE
;
A
#
# COMPACT_ATOMS: atom_id res chain seq x y z
N MET A 1 0.46 60.44 10.37
CA MET A 1 -0.17 61.66 10.94
C MET A 1 -1.51 61.29 11.52
N LYS A 2 -1.72 61.68 12.81
CA LYS A 2 -2.95 61.74 13.61
C LYS A 2 -3.56 60.36 13.94
N ARG A 3 -3.38 59.77 15.13
CA ARG A 3 -3.63 60.15 16.55
C ARG A 3 -5.12 60.14 16.94
N ILE A 4 -5.43 59.26 17.95
CA ILE A 4 -6.06 59.56 19.26
C ILE A 4 -7.60 59.40 19.20
N ALA A 5 -8.35 58.81 20.20
CA ALA A 5 -8.24 58.55 21.65
C ALA A 5 -9.33 57.53 22.05
N ILE A 6 -9.16 56.61 22.93
CA ILE A 6 -9.37 56.54 24.40
C ILE A 6 -10.61 57.30 24.91
N LEU A 7 -11.52 56.56 25.53
CA LEU A 7 -12.15 56.98 26.79
C LEU A 7 -12.75 55.81 27.58
N SER A 8 -12.30 55.70 28.82
CA SER A 8 -12.79 54.84 29.91
C SER A 8 -13.80 55.59 30.78
N ALA A 9 -14.69 54.88 31.46
CA ALA A 9 -15.23 55.21 32.81
C ALA A 9 -16.23 54.09 33.17
N ALA A 10 -16.11 53.28 34.12
CA ALA A 10 -15.88 53.29 35.58
C ALA A 10 -17.08 53.71 36.45
N LEU A 11 -17.33 52.80 37.45
CA LEU A 11 -17.87 53.05 38.80
C LEU A 11 -19.41 53.11 38.98
N ALA A 12 -20.09 52.57 39.95
CA ALA A 12 -19.86 52.04 41.30
C ALA A 12 -21.16 51.41 41.86
N VAL A 13 -21.08 50.33 42.58
CA VAL A 13 -21.31 50.08 43.98
C VAL A 13 -22.52 50.79 44.64
N LEU A 14 -23.43 50.02 45.27
CA LEU A 14 -23.77 50.09 46.69
C LEU A 14 -24.76 49.00 47.17
N LEU A 15 -24.41 48.44 48.26
CA LEU A 15 -24.98 47.59 49.29
C LEU A 15 -26.30 48.05 49.88
N THR A 16 -27.14 47.10 50.41
CA THR A 16 -27.65 46.95 51.76
C THR A 16 -28.79 45.91 51.74
N ALA A 17 -28.79 44.87 52.40
CA ALA A 17 -28.82 44.37 53.78
C ALA A 17 -30.23 44.15 54.31
N CYS A 18 -30.36 42.98 55.02
CA CYS A 18 -31.28 42.55 56.09
C CYS A 18 -32.52 41.78 55.75
N ALA A 19 -32.48 40.56 56.26
CA ALA A 19 -33.58 39.57 56.50
C ALA A 19 -34.57 40.02 57.59
N PRO A 20 -35.66 39.28 57.98
CA PRO A 20 -35.64 37.80 58.20
C PRO A 20 -36.94 37.01 57.90
N ALA A 21 -36.73 35.70 57.80
CA ALA A 21 -37.54 34.51 58.12
C ALA A 21 -39.08 34.52 58.05
N SER A 22 -39.60 33.56 57.25
CA SER A 22 -40.73 32.68 57.69
C SER A 22 -40.73 31.40 56.82
N SER A 23 -40.88 30.31 57.52
CA SER A 23 -40.94 28.92 57.12
C SER A 23 -42.13 28.57 56.24
N SER A 24 -41.90 27.83 55.14
CA SER A 24 -42.86 26.86 54.60
C SER A 24 -42.12 25.85 53.72
N THR A 25 -42.36 24.57 54.02
CA THR A 25 -41.81 23.36 53.44
C THR A 25 -42.12 23.24 51.99
N PRO A 26 -41.14 22.79 51.10
CA PRO A 26 -41.36 22.61 49.68
C PRO A 26 -41.92 21.24 49.36
N PRO A 27 -42.64 21.07 48.25
CA PRO A 27 -42.84 19.76 47.63
C PRO A 27 -41.58 19.30 46.89
N SER A 28 -41.25 18.04 47.15
CA SER A 28 -40.21 17.29 46.49
C SER A 28 -40.33 17.34 44.96
N SER A 29 -39.42 18.02 44.30
CA SER A 29 -39.20 17.88 42.84
C SER A 29 -38.02 16.91 42.64
N THR A 30 -38.35 15.75 42.12
CA THR A 30 -37.43 14.76 41.60
C THR A 30 -36.51 15.44 40.57
N PRO A 31 -35.18 15.30 40.66
CA PRO A 31 -34.32 15.76 39.58
C PRO A 31 -34.54 14.82 38.37
N SER A 32 -35.01 15.38 37.29
CA SER A 32 -34.94 14.76 35.97
C SER A 32 -33.47 14.52 35.67
N SER A 33 -33.03 13.25 35.73
CA SER A 33 -31.77 12.83 35.22
C SER A 33 -31.76 13.08 33.68
N ALA A 34 -31.01 14.07 33.25
CA ALA A 34 -30.56 14.14 31.85
C ALA A 34 -29.87 12.80 31.52
N PRO A 35 -30.08 12.26 30.32
CA PRO A 35 -29.31 11.09 29.92
C PRO A 35 -27.84 11.46 29.99
N ALA A 36 -27.08 10.71 30.77
CA ALA A 36 -25.64 10.71 30.71
C ALA A 36 -25.28 10.38 29.23
N SER A 37 -24.62 11.28 28.56
CA SER A 37 -23.92 10.94 27.34
C SER A 37 -22.97 9.81 27.72
N SER A 38 -23.21 8.62 27.22
CA SER A 38 -22.23 7.55 27.22
C SER A 38 -20.99 8.14 26.55
N GLN A 39 -19.97 8.43 27.34
CA GLN A 39 -18.62 8.63 26.76
C GLN A 39 -18.25 7.27 26.22
N GLU A 40 -18.21 7.17 24.91
CA GLU A 40 -17.65 6.04 24.20
C GLU A 40 -16.23 5.84 24.75
N GLU A 41 -15.95 4.64 25.24
CA GLU A 41 -14.66 4.27 25.81
C GLU A 41 -13.73 4.00 24.63
N VAL A 42 -12.90 5.00 24.28
CA VAL A 42 -11.99 4.95 23.14
C VAL A 42 -10.85 4.02 23.50
N VAL A 43 -10.67 2.94 22.74
CA VAL A 43 -9.56 2.01 22.91
C VAL A 43 -8.34 2.56 22.19
N PRO A 44 -7.21 2.85 22.88
CA PRO A 44 -5.99 3.27 22.24
C PRO A 44 -5.41 2.10 21.43
N PHE A 45 -5.13 2.35 20.17
CA PHE A 45 -4.53 1.41 19.23
C PHE A 45 -3.24 2.01 18.67
N THR A 46 -2.18 1.22 18.58
CA THR A 46 -0.90 1.69 18.02
C THR A 46 -0.74 1.13 16.62
N ASP A 47 -0.60 2.00 15.62
CA ASP A 47 -0.34 1.59 14.25
C ASP A 47 1.13 1.15 14.01
N MET A 48 1.44 0.65 12.82
CA MET A 48 2.78 0.17 12.51
C MET A 48 3.84 1.28 12.48
N ALA A 49 3.44 2.56 12.39
CA ALA A 49 4.34 3.72 12.53
C ALA A 49 4.55 4.14 14.00
N GLY A 50 3.92 3.47 14.96
CA GLY A 50 4.01 3.79 16.39
C GLY A 50 3.10 4.94 16.81
N ARG A 51 2.13 5.36 15.98
CA ARG A 51 1.15 6.38 16.31
C ARG A 51 0.03 5.79 17.17
N GLU A 52 -0.38 6.51 18.22
CA GLU A 52 -1.57 6.17 18.98
C GLU A 52 -2.82 6.69 18.26
N ILE A 53 -3.67 5.78 17.82
CA ILE A 53 -4.88 6.04 17.06
C ILE A 53 -6.08 5.71 17.95
N GLN A 54 -7.11 6.54 17.91
CA GLN A 54 -8.38 6.26 18.57
C GLN A 54 -9.29 5.53 17.58
N LEU A 55 -9.46 4.24 17.80
CA LEU A 55 -10.40 3.43 17.02
C LEU A 55 -11.80 3.49 17.63
N PRO A 56 -12.87 3.17 16.88
CA PRO A 56 -14.19 2.88 17.45
C PRO A 56 -14.08 1.81 18.55
N GLU A 57 -14.98 1.83 19.54
CA GLU A 57 -14.95 0.94 20.73
C GLU A 57 -14.90 -0.55 20.39
N ASP A 58 -15.45 -0.92 19.26
CA ASP A 58 -15.56 -2.30 18.79
C ASP A 58 -15.00 -2.42 17.37
N VAL A 59 -13.81 -3.01 17.24
CA VAL A 59 -13.19 -3.28 15.92
C VAL A 59 -14.01 -4.26 15.08
N ASP A 60 -14.90 -5.05 15.70
CA ASP A 60 -15.86 -5.92 15.00
C ASP A 60 -16.92 -5.11 14.22
N VAL A 61 -16.94 -3.78 14.40
CA VAL A 61 -17.85 -2.84 13.71
C VAL A 61 -17.16 -2.15 12.52
N VAL A 62 -15.89 -2.44 12.18
CA VAL A 62 -15.28 -1.89 10.98
C VAL A 62 -15.84 -2.59 9.75
N ASP A 63 -16.81 -1.94 9.11
CA ASP A 63 -17.51 -2.46 7.93
C ASP A 63 -17.04 -1.78 6.63
N SER A 64 -16.33 -0.64 6.72
CA SER A 64 -16.02 0.22 5.59
C SER A 64 -14.64 0.88 5.72
N VAL A 65 -13.74 0.54 4.80
CA VAL A 65 -12.35 1.00 4.79
C VAL A 65 -12.03 1.75 3.51
N TYR A 66 -11.57 2.99 3.63
CA TYR A 66 -10.95 3.71 2.55
C TYR A 66 -9.42 3.50 2.56
N CYS A 67 -8.80 3.34 1.39
CA CYS A 67 -7.34 3.23 1.26
C CYS A 67 -6.79 4.38 0.42
N THR A 68 -5.68 4.98 0.87
CA THR A 68 -5.10 6.17 0.22
C THR A 68 -4.47 5.89 -1.13
N ASP A 69 -4.16 4.65 -1.42
CA ASP A 69 -3.39 4.22 -2.58
C ASP A 69 -3.72 2.78 -3.01
N PRO A 70 -3.35 2.39 -4.24
CA PRO A 70 -3.64 1.05 -4.77
C PRO A 70 -3.01 -0.10 -3.99
N VAL A 71 -1.90 0.12 -3.26
CA VAL A 71 -1.28 -0.93 -2.44
C VAL A 71 -2.22 -1.30 -1.31
N GLY A 72 -2.73 -0.27 -0.59
CA GLY A 72 -3.70 -0.44 0.47
C GLY A 72 -5.00 -1.08 -0.01
N SER A 73 -5.58 -0.56 -1.10
CA SER A 73 -6.83 -1.12 -1.65
C SER A 73 -6.70 -2.58 -2.05
N LEU A 74 -5.58 -2.97 -2.67
CA LEU A 74 -5.33 -4.36 -3.04
C LEU A 74 -5.09 -5.24 -1.81
N THR A 75 -4.36 -4.75 -0.83
CA THR A 75 -4.10 -5.50 0.41
C THR A 75 -5.39 -5.75 1.19
N VAL A 76 -6.26 -4.72 1.31
CA VAL A 76 -7.59 -4.89 1.93
C VAL A 76 -8.46 -5.83 1.09
N TYR A 77 -8.49 -5.70 -0.24
CA TYR A 77 -9.24 -6.60 -1.10
C TYR A 77 -8.82 -8.08 -0.93
N THR A 78 -7.53 -8.37 -0.81
CA THR A 78 -7.04 -9.75 -0.62
C THR A 78 -7.42 -10.32 0.75
N LEU A 79 -7.59 -9.46 1.76
CA LEU A 79 -7.90 -9.84 3.14
C LEU A 79 -9.41 -9.87 3.41
N ALA A 80 -10.10 -8.78 3.10
CA ALA A 80 -11.48 -8.49 3.45
C ALA A 80 -12.14 -7.67 2.34
N PRO A 81 -12.44 -8.26 1.18
CA PRO A 81 -12.97 -7.54 0.03
C PRO A 81 -14.31 -6.84 0.33
N ASP A 82 -15.12 -7.40 1.20
CA ASP A 82 -16.41 -6.86 1.63
C ASP A 82 -16.31 -5.59 2.48
N LYS A 83 -15.14 -5.33 3.08
CA LYS A 83 -14.86 -4.10 3.84
C LYS A 83 -14.24 -2.98 3.00
N LEU A 84 -13.87 -3.25 1.74
CA LEU A 84 -13.26 -2.25 0.87
C LEU A 84 -14.32 -1.28 0.35
N LEU A 85 -14.21 0.00 0.73
CA LEU A 85 -15.15 1.04 0.28
C LEU A 85 -15.07 1.30 -1.22
N GLY A 86 -13.89 1.23 -1.81
CA GLY A 86 -13.69 1.46 -3.23
C GLY A 86 -12.22 1.52 -3.65
N TRP A 87 -12.01 1.80 -4.92
CA TRP A 87 -10.72 1.75 -5.58
C TRP A 87 -10.10 3.14 -5.77
N ASN A 88 -8.80 3.16 -6.06
CA ASN A 88 -8.09 4.39 -6.41
C ASN A 88 -8.14 4.70 -7.91
N TYR A 89 -8.45 3.70 -8.75
CA TYR A 89 -8.63 3.84 -10.20
C TYR A 89 -9.53 2.70 -10.74
N SER A 90 -10.09 2.90 -11.93
CA SER A 90 -10.89 1.87 -12.60
C SER A 90 -10.01 0.84 -13.27
N PHE A 91 -10.38 -0.45 -13.19
CA PHE A 91 -9.67 -1.52 -13.87
C PHE A 91 -9.88 -1.48 -15.38
N ASN A 92 -8.87 -1.89 -16.11
CA ASN A 92 -8.95 -2.13 -17.54
C ASN A 92 -9.43 -3.56 -17.86
N ASP A 93 -9.67 -3.86 -19.14
CA ASP A 93 -10.14 -5.17 -19.62
C ASP A 93 -9.18 -6.34 -19.29
N GLN A 94 -7.92 -6.07 -18.97
CA GLN A 94 -6.93 -7.09 -18.60
C GLN A 94 -6.89 -7.31 -17.08
N GLU A 95 -7.22 -6.32 -16.29
CA GLU A 95 -7.20 -6.36 -14.82
C GLU A 95 -8.53 -6.89 -14.25
N ALA A 96 -9.66 -6.38 -14.78
CA ALA A 96 -11.00 -6.69 -14.27
C ALA A 96 -11.32 -8.20 -14.16
N PRO A 97 -10.88 -9.10 -15.06
CA PRO A 97 -11.17 -10.53 -14.96
C PRO A 97 -10.58 -11.24 -13.72
N TYR A 98 -9.63 -10.61 -13.04
CA TYR A 98 -9.00 -11.14 -11.83
C TYR A 98 -9.59 -10.59 -10.53
N ILE A 99 -10.56 -9.70 -10.63
CA ILE A 99 -11.28 -9.15 -9.48
C ILE A 99 -12.65 -9.81 -9.43
N LEU A 100 -13.11 -10.17 -8.23
CA LEU A 100 -14.46 -10.71 -8.04
C LEU A 100 -15.49 -9.74 -8.63
N PRO A 101 -16.46 -10.24 -9.42
CA PRO A 101 -17.37 -9.38 -10.20
C PRO A 101 -18.12 -8.33 -9.38
N GLU A 102 -18.46 -8.64 -8.13
CA GLU A 102 -19.16 -7.74 -7.21
C GLU A 102 -18.31 -6.54 -6.75
N TYR A 103 -16.97 -6.62 -6.88
CA TYR A 103 -16.06 -5.57 -6.45
C TYR A 103 -15.41 -4.80 -7.61
N VAL A 104 -15.59 -5.21 -8.87
CA VAL A 104 -14.99 -4.54 -10.04
C VAL A 104 -15.48 -3.10 -10.17
N ASP A 105 -16.78 -2.88 -9.95
CA ASP A 105 -17.47 -1.60 -10.16
C ASP A 105 -17.63 -0.77 -8.86
N LEU A 106 -16.86 -1.02 -7.83
CA LEU A 106 -16.84 -0.19 -6.62
C LEU A 106 -16.50 1.27 -6.97
N PRO A 107 -16.92 2.25 -6.14
CA PRO A 107 -16.57 3.67 -6.33
C PRO A 107 -15.08 3.88 -6.53
N VAL A 108 -14.72 4.90 -7.33
CA VAL A 108 -13.32 5.29 -7.56
C VAL A 108 -13.05 6.65 -6.95
N TYR A 109 -12.15 6.70 -5.96
CA TYR A 109 -11.85 7.91 -5.19
C TYR A 109 -10.64 8.69 -5.70
N GLY A 110 -9.90 8.15 -6.68
CA GLY A 110 -8.68 8.77 -7.21
C GLY A 110 -7.43 8.47 -6.39
N MET A 111 -6.29 9.02 -6.84
CA MET A 111 -5.01 8.91 -6.16
C MET A 111 -4.17 10.18 -6.34
N GLY A 112 -3.26 10.45 -5.42
CA GLY A 112 -2.41 11.65 -5.45
C GLY A 112 -3.25 12.93 -5.51
N ASP A 113 -2.96 13.81 -6.46
CA ASP A 113 -3.66 15.09 -6.62
C ASP A 113 -5.11 14.96 -7.14
N SER A 114 -5.52 13.77 -7.58
CA SER A 114 -6.87 13.50 -8.08
C SER A 114 -7.82 12.91 -7.05
N VAL A 115 -7.42 12.79 -5.78
CA VAL A 115 -8.25 12.23 -4.71
C VAL A 115 -9.48 13.12 -4.47
N ASN A 116 -10.66 12.49 -4.44
CA ASN A 116 -11.94 13.15 -4.17
C ASN A 116 -12.30 13.02 -2.67
N LEU A 117 -11.71 13.91 -1.85
CA LEU A 117 -11.97 13.92 -0.40
C LEU A 117 -13.44 14.16 -0.05
N GLU A 118 -14.18 14.96 -0.85
CA GLU A 118 -15.61 15.23 -0.62
C GLU A 118 -16.44 13.95 -0.76
N ALA A 119 -16.14 13.12 -1.76
CA ALA A 119 -16.81 11.83 -1.92
C ALA A 119 -16.49 10.88 -0.76
N ILE A 120 -15.23 10.78 -0.35
CA ILE A 120 -14.82 9.95 0.79
C ILE A 120 -15.56 10.36 2.07
N ILE A 121 -15.63 11.66 2.37
CA ILE A 121 -16.34 12.18 3.54
C ILE A 121 -17.84 11.89 3.45
N ALA A 122 -18.43 11.98 2.25
CA ALA A 122 -19.86 11.72 2.04
C ALA A 122 -20.22 10.24 2.23
N ASP A 123 -19.31 9.34 1.84
CA ASP A 123 -19.49 7.88 1.99
C ASP A 123 -19.11 7.38 3.40
N ALA A 124 -18.49 8.24 4.22
CA ALA A 124 -18.24 8.09 5.65
C ALA A 124 -17.65 6.73 6.05
N PRO A 125 -16.45 6.35 5.57
CA PRO A 125 -15.81 5.12 6.00
C PRO A 125 -15.46 5.13 7.49
N ASP A 126 -15.43 3.96 8.12
CA ASP A 126 -15.13 3.81 9.55
C ASP A 126 -13.66 4.14 9.84
N LEU A 127 -12.76 3.82 8.91
CA LEU A 127 -11.36 4.18 8.99
C LEU A 127 -10.70 4.33 7.61
N CYS A 128 -9.52 4.95 7.61
CA CYS A 128 -8.66 5.07 6.45
C CYS A 128 -7.36 4.30 6.67
N ILE A 129 -6.93 3.50 5.70
CA ILE A 129 -5.62 2.83 5.71
C ILE A 129 -4.68 3.57 4.76
N GLN A 130 -3.50 3.95 5.27
CA GLN A 130 -2.39 4.47 4.50
C GLN A 130 -1.26 3.45 4.52
N MET A 131 -1.05 2.73 3.40
CA MET A 131 0.10 1.85 3.23
C MET A 131 1.28 2.59 2.60
N GLY A 132 2.49 2.36 3.14
CA GLY A 132 3.68 3.03 2.61
C GLY A 132 4.89 2.90 3.53
N SER A 133 5.87 3.77 3.29
CA SER A 133 7.03 3.90 4.17
C SER A 133 6.63 4.53 5.50
N LEU A 134 7.14 3.99 6.61
CA LEU A 134 6.86 4.45 7.98
C LEU A 134 7.90 5.50 8.43
N ASN A 135 7.92 6.65 7.75
CA ASN A 135 8.86 7.75 8.06
C ASN A 135 8.12 9.03 8.50
N GLU A 136 8.86 10.00 9.05
CA GLU A 136 8.29 11.25 9.56
C GLU A 136 7.40 11.98 8.53
N ALA A 137 7.82 12.06 7.27
CA ALA A 137 7.03 12.75 6.24
C ALA A 137 5.71 12.01 5.93
N SER A 138 5.68 10.67 6.04
CA SER A 138 4.47 9.87 5.87
C SER A 138 3.55 9.99 7.09
N ILE A 139 4.12 10.08 8.30
CA ILE A 139 3.37 10.34 9.54
C ILE A 139 2.68 11.70 9.48
N GLU A 140 3.40 12.78 9.11
CA GLU A 140 2.81 14.11 8.96
C GLU A 140 1.64 14.13 7.94
N LYS A 141 1.77 13.36 6.85
CA LYS A 141 0.69 13.21 5.85
C LYS A 141 -0.51 12.50 6.42
N ALA A 142 -0.30 11.41 7.18
CA ALA A 142 -1.37 10.65 7.81
C ALA A 142 -2.12 11.50 8.84
N ASP A 143 -1.41 12.23 9.70
CA ASP A 143 -2.00 13.13 10.69
C ASP A 143 -2.86 14.22 10.03
N LYS A 144 -2.33 14.85 8.99
CA LYS A 144 -3.07 15.85 8.22
C LYS A 144 -4.31 15.26 7.55
N LEU A 145 -4.19 14.06 7.00
CA LEU A 145 -5.33 13.38 6.36
C LEU A 145 -6.40 13.03 7.40
N GLN A 146 -6.00 12.56 8.57
CA GLN A 146 -6.90 12.30 9.69
C GLN A 146 -7.69 13.54 10.09
N GLU A 147 -7.02 14.70 10.20
CA GLU A 147 -7.69 15.98 10.45
C GLU A 147 -8.69 16.36 9.34
N GLN A 148 -8.33 16.11 8.07
CA GLN A 148 -9.17 16.45 6.92
C GLN A 148 -10.40 15.56 6.78
N LEU A 149 -10.26 14.26 7.02
CA LEU A 149 -11.33 13.29 6.91
C LEU A 149 -12.21 13.23 8.17
N GLY A 150 -11.63 13.53 9.35
CA GLY A 150 -12.31 13.42 10.62
C GLY A 150 -12.56 11.98 11.08
N ILE A 151 -11.83 11.01 10.52
CA ILE A 151 -11.88 9.58 10.84
C ILE A 151 -10.47 9.07 11.16
N PRO A 152 -10.30 7.93 11.85
CA PRO A 152 -8.99 7.35 12.11
C PRO A 152 -8.23 7.06 10.80
N VAL A 153 -6.94 7.43 10.77
CA VAL A 153 -6.01 7.05 9.69
C VAL A 153 -4.94 6.15 10.27
N VAL A 154 -4.90 4.89 9.82
CA VAL A 154 -4.00 3.85 10.31
C VAL A 154 -2.88 3.65 9.29
N MET A 155 -1.63 3.72 9.75
CA MET A 155 -0.45 3.50 8.91
C MET A 155 0.00 2.04 8.96
N VAL A 156 0.23 1.46 7.77
CA VAL A 156 0.70 0.09 7.58
C VAL A 156 1.93 0.08 6.68
N SER A 157 2.92 -0.73 7.00
CA SER A 157 4.10 -0.87 6.14
C SER A 157 3.75 -1.48 4.79
N SER A 158 4.35 -0.97 3.72
CA SER A 158 4.30 -1.56 2.38
C SER A 158 5.61 -2.22 1.96
N ALA A 159 6.62 -2.29 2.84
CA ALA A 159 7.84 -3.04 2.57
C ALA A 159 7.50 -4.52 2.35
N LEU A 160 8.13 -5.14 1.36
CA LEU A 160 7.78 -6.51 1.01
C LEU A 160 8.14 -7.50 2.13
N GLU A 161 9.22 -7.25 2.83
CA GLU A 161 9.65 -8.04 3.99
C GLU A 161 8.68 -7.95 5.18
N ASP A 162 7.94 -6.84 5.32
CA ASP A 162 6.96 -6.64 6.39
C ASP A 162 5.56 -7.21 6.05
N SER A 163 5.39 -7.84 4.86
CA SER A 163 4.08 -8.32 4.43
C SER A 163 3.40 -9.28 5.42
N PRO A 164 4.10 -10.23 6.07
CA PRO A 164 3.47 -11.10 7.07
C PRO A 164 2.89 -10.31 8.24
N GLU A 165 3.69 -9.41 8.82
CA GLU A 165 3.30 -8.57 9.94
C GLU A 165 2.17 -7.60 9.57
N ALA A 166 2.20 -7.06 8.34
CA ALA A 166 1.15 -6.18 7.82
C ALA A 166 -0.20 -6.92 7.71
N TYR A 167 -0.21 -8.17 7.22
CA TYR A 167 -1.42 -8.97 7.17
C TYR A 167 -1.93 -9.35 8.58
N GLU A 168 -1.05 -9.77 9.48
CA GLU A 168 -1.46 -10.06 10.87
C GLU A 168 -2.00 -8.83 11.59
N PHE A 169 -1.39 -7.68 11.36
CA PHE A 169 -1.83 -6.40 11.89
C PHE A 169 -3.23 -6.03 11.36
N LEU A 170 -3.41 -6.07 10.04
CA LEU A 170 -4.68 -5.79 9.40
C LEU A 170 -5.77 -6.81 9.77
N GLY A 171 -5.42 -8.08 9.94
CA GLY A 171 -6.36 -9.11 10.39
C GLY A 171 -6.96 -8.78 11.75
N LYS A 172 -6.14 -8.32 12.70
CA LYS A 172 -6.60 -7.88 14.03
C LYS A 172 -7.43 -6.59 13.93
N LEU A 173 -7.02 -5.64 13.08
CA LEU A 173 -7.71 -4.38 12.89
C LEU A 173 -9.10 -4.55 12.27
N LEU A 174 -9.23 -5.51 11.34
CA LEU A 174 -10.46 -5.76 10.57
C LEU A 174 -11.25 -6.98 11.06
N ALA A 175 -10.84 -7.62 12.17
CA ALA A 175 -11.43 -8.87 12.69
C ALA A 175 -11.44 -10.03 11.66
N GLU A 176 -10.36 -10.13 10.87
CA GLU A 176 -10.17 -11.13 9.81
C GLU A 176 -8.90 -11.98 10.03
N GLU A 177 -8.64 -12.37 11.30
CA GLU A 177 -7.38 -13.04 11.68
C GLU A 177 -7.17 -14.38 10.98
N GLU A 178 -8.23 -15.12 10.66
CA GLU A 178 -8.09 -16.43 9.98
C GLU A 178 -7.55 -16.26 8.56
N GLN A 179 -8.13 -15.35 7.78
CA GLN A 179 -7.67 -15.06 6.41
C GLN A 179 -6.30 -14.39 6.45
N ALA A 180 -6.11 -13.43 7.34
CA ALA A 180 -4.81 -12.78 7.54
C ALA A 180 -3.68 -13.78 7.84
N GLY A 181 -3.97 -14.78 8.68
CA GLY A 181 -3.01 -15.85 8.98
C GLY A 181 -2.57 -16.63 7.74
N LYS A 182 -3.52 -16.99 6.86
CA LYS A 182 -3.21 -17.70 5.60
C LYS A 182 -2.35 -16.84 4.66
N LEU A 183 -2.67 -15.56 4.52
CA LEU A 183 -1.92 -14.62 3.69
C LEU A 183 -0.52 -14.36 4.25
N ALA A 184 -0.40 -14.20 5.58
CA ALA A 184 0.86 -14.04 6.27
C ALA A 184 1.75 -15.28 6.15
N ASP A 185 1.19 -16.48 6.26
CA ASP A 185 1.94 -17.74 6.12
C ASP A 185 2.47 -17.92 4.69
N TYR A 186 1.67 -17.59 3.67
CA TYR A 186 2.14 -17.56 2.29
C TYR A 186 3.29 -16.56 2.11
N ALA A 187 3.13 -15.33 2.65
CA ALA A 187 4.14 -14.29 2.55
C ALA A 187 5.47 -14.73 3.22
N ARG A 188 5.43 -15.32 4.43
CA ARG A 188 6.61 -15.88 5.11
C ARG A 188 7.28 -16.94 4.27
N ALA A 189 6.50 -17.88 3.74
CA ALA A 189 7.05 -18.96 2.93
C ALA A 189 7.75 -18.43 1.66
N ALA A 190 7.19 -17.42 0.99
CA ALA A 190 7.82 -16.78 -0.16
C ALA A 190 9.11 -16.04 0.21
N LEU A 191 9.11 -15.30 1.32
CA LEU A 191 10.29 -14.60 1.83
C LEU A 191 11.39 -15.58 2.29
N ASP A 192 11.03 -16.67 2.96
CA ASP A 192 11.97 -17.71 3.39
C ASP A 192 12.63 -18.39 2.18
N ARG A 193 11.86 -18.68 1.12
CA ARG A 193 12.42 -19.21 -0.13
C ARG A 193 13.36 -18.21 -0.79
N ALA A 194 12.98 -16.93 -0.83
CA ALA A 194 13.83 -15.88 -1.38
C ALA A 194 15.13 -15.74 -0.60
N ALA A 195 15.07 -15.74 0.73
CA ALA A 195 16.26 -15.61 1.62
C ALA A 195 17.24 -16.80 1.54
N ALA A 196 16.80 -17.95 1.03
CA ALA A 196 17.66 -19.13 0.89
C ALA A 196 18.64 -19.06 -0.30
N HIS A 197 18.72 -17.91 -1.01
CA HIS A 197 19.63 -17.71 -2.15
C HIS A 197 21.12 -17.87 -1.76
N PRO A 198 22.00 -18.28 -2.70
CA PRO A 198 23.46 -18.33 -2.45
C PRO A 198 24.04 -16.90 -2.33
N GLU A 199 25.20 -16.80 -1.64
CA GLU A 199 25.97 -15.55 -1.64
C GLU A 199 26.47 -15.19 -3.05
N GLY A 200 26.49 -13.88 -3.39
CA GLY A 200 27.00 -13.39 -4.65
C GLY A 200 26.09 -13.73 -5.82
N GLY A 201 24.84 -13.35 -5.72
CA GLY A 201 23.85 -13.55 -6.78
C GLY A 201 24.19 -12.92 -8.13
N PRO A 202 23.51 -13.33 -9.20
CA PRO A 202 23.79 -12.86 -10.55
C PRO A 202 23.47 -11.37 -10.71
N THR A 203 24.14 -10.73 -11.67
CA THR A 203 23.86 -9.34 -12.01
C THR A 203 22.55 -9.21 -12.78
N VAL A 204 21.70 -8.28 -12.35
CA VAL A 204 20.38 -8.03 -12.95
C VAL A 204 20.20 -6.58 -13.37
N TYR A 205 19.49 -6.36 -14.46
CA TYR A 205 18.96 -5.08 -14.89
C TYR A 205 17.43 -5.14 -14.96
N TYR A 206 16.76 -4.17 -14.36
CA TYR A 206 15.31 -4.05 -14.43
C TYR A 206 14.91 -2.85 -15.29
N GLY A 207 14.46 -3.13 -16.50
CA GLY A 207 14.11 -2.13 -17.52
C GLY A 207 12.63 -1.78 -17.50
N ASN A 208 12.36 -0.47 -17.49
CA ASN A 208 11.02 0.12 -17.53
C ASN A 208 10.96 1.25 -18.55
N GLY A 209 9.78 1.76 -18.79
CA GLY A 209 9.57 2.90 -19.69
C GLY A 209 9.91 2.62 -21.15
N VAL A 210 9.94 3.69 -21.92
CA VAL A 210 10.19 3.62 -23.38
C VAL A 210 11.58 3.04 -23.66
N GLY A 211 11.62 1.97 -24.43
CA GLY A 211 12.87 1.28 -24.76
C GLY A 211 13.58 0.63 -23.57
N SER A 212 12.88 0.43 -22.46
CA SER A 212 13.44 -0.10 -21.21
C SER A 212 14.60 0.75 -20.65
N LEU A 213 14.54 2.08 -20.87
CA LEU A 213 15.57 3.04 -20.46
C LEU A 213 15.25 3.77 -19.16
N GLU A 214 14.26 3.32 -18.40
CA GLU A 214 14.07 3.64 -16.99
C GLU A 214 14.43 2.43 -16.15
N THR A 215 15.03 2.62 -14.99
CA THR A 215 15.37 1.51 -14.09
C THR A 215 15.09 1.86 -12.64
N ALA A 216 14.92 0.83 -11.81
CA ALA A 216 14.82 0.95 -10.35
C ALA A 216 16.22 0.77 -9.75
N PRO A 217 16.85 1.81 -9.20
CA PRO A 217 18.16 1.70 -8.55
C PRO A 217 18.11 0.86 -7.28
N VAL A 218 19.29 0.43 -6.83
CA VAL A 218 19.49 -0.21 -5.51
C VAL A 218 18.88 0.66 -4.40
N GLY A 219 18.16 0.03 -3.46
CA GLY A 219 17.45 0.71 -2.38
C GLY A 219 16.11 1.34 -2.78
N SER A 220 15.68 1.18 -4.04
CA SER A 220 14.35 1.58 -4.49
C SER A 220 13.31 0.53 -4.12
N VAL A 221 12.14 0.96 -3.64
CA VAL A 221 11.00 0.04 -3.40
C VAL A 221 10.60 -0.79 -4.63
N SER A 222 10.91 -0.31 -5.84
CA SER A 222 10.71 -1.04 -7.09
C SER A 222 11.78 -2.10 -7.37
N ALA A 223 12.86 -2.15 -6.59
CA ALA A 223 13.95 -3.12 -6.70
C ALA A 223 13.90 -4.22 -5.62
N GLU A 224 13.03 -4.11 -4.62
CA GLU A 224 12.98 -5.00 -3.45
C GLU A 224 12.96 -6.49 -3.81
N VAL A 225 12.20 -6.89 -4.83
CA VAL A 225 12.13 -8.31 -5.27
C VAL A 225 13.52 -8.84 -5.63
N PHE A 226 14.34 -8.06 -6.34
CA PHE A 226 15.69 -8.47 -6.72
C PHE A 226 16.65 -8.48 -5.53
N GLU A 227 16.50 -7.51 -4.63
CA GLU A 227 17.34 -7.36 -3.44
C GLU A 227 17.11 -8.48 -2.43
N LEU A 228 15.84 -8.83 -2.18
CA LEU A 228 15.46 -9.95 -1.30
C LEU A 228 15.93 -11.31 -1.85
N LEU A 229 16.08 -11.42 -3.16
CA LEU A 229 16.68 -12.59 -3.82
C LEU A 229 18.20 -12.54 -3.90
N GLY A 230 18.85 -11.55 -3.29
CA GLY A 230 20.32 -11.39 -3.30
C GLY A 230 20.91 -11.16 -4.68
N ALA A 231 20.13 -10.75 -5.67
CA ALA A 231 20.63 -10.40 -6.99
C ALA A 231 21.43 -9.08 -6.94
N ASP A 232 22.51 -9.01 -7.70
CA ASP A 232 23.30 -7.78 -7.83
C ASP A 232 22.67 -6.84 -8.87
N ASN A 233 21.81 -5.94 -8.39
CA ASN A 233 21.23 -4.90 -9.25
C ASN A 233 22.34 -3.97 -9.77
N VAL A 234 22.54 -3.94 -11.09
CA VAL A 234 23.61 -3.15 -11.73
C VAL A 234 23.38 -1.64 -11.65
N ALA A 235 22.12 -1.20 -11.40
CA ALA A 235 21.75 0.20 -11.31
C ALA A 235 22.09 0.79 -9.93
N LYS A 236 23.37 0.95 -9.64
CA LYS A 236 23.86 1.60 -8.41
C LYS A 236 23.89 3.11 -8.60
N LEU A 237 22.69 3.70 -8.69
CA LEU A 237 22.48 5.13 -8.98
C LEU A 237 21.76 5.80 -7.81
N GLU A 238 21.97 7.11 -7.66
CA GLU A 238 21.23 7.90 -6.68
C GLU A 238 19.79 8.14 -7.13
N ILE A 239 18.84 8.09 -6.19
CA ILE A 239 17.42 8.36 -6.42
C ILE A 239 17.17 9.81 -6.00
N GLU A 240 16.99 10.69 -6.99
CA GLU A 240 16.68 12.10 -6.73
C GLU A 240 15.18 12.29 -6.37
N SER A 241 14.30 11.52 -7.01
CA SER A 241 12.86 11.53 -6.75
C SER A 241 12.17 10.29 -7.30
N GLY A 242 11.09 9.86 -6.65
CA GLY A 242 10.34 8.67 -7.07
C GLY A 242 11.08 7.36 -6.81
N SER A 243 10.82 6.33 -7.59
CA SER A 243 11.40 4.99 -7.45
C SER A 243 12.20 4.53 -8.67
N ARG A 244 12.32 5.38 -9.70
CA ARG A 244 12.98 5.05 -10.98
C ARG A 244 13.82 6.21 -11.49
N VAL A 245 14.89 5.90 -12.22
CA VAL A 245 15.77 6.85 -12.88
C VAL A 245 15.93 6.52 -14.35
N GLN A 246 16.19 7.55 -15.17
CA GLN A 246 16.50 7.40 -16.59
C GLN A 246 17.96 6.95 -16.76
N VAL A 247 18.15 6.03 -17.69
CA VAL A 247 19.49 5.53 -18.09
C VAL A 247 19.66 5.57 -19.59
N SER A 248 20.89 5.52 -20.05
CA SER A 248 21.19 5.39 -21.47
C SER A 248 21.46 3.93 -21.86
N ALA A 249 21.35 3.64 -23.14
CA ALA A 249 21.71 2.34 -23.67
C ALA A 249 23.20 2.01 -23.41
N GLU A 250 24.08 3.01 -23.49
CA GLU A 250 25.51 2.86 -23.21
C GLU A 250 25.78 2.44 -21.76
N GLN A 251 24.96 2.91 -20.79
CA GLN A 251 25.06 2.45 -19.40
C GLN A 251 24.70 0.97 -19.29
N ILE A 252 23.64 0.51 -19.95
CA ILE A 252 23.26 -0.91 -19.98
C ILE A 252 24.37 -1.76 -20.60
N LEU A 253 24.95 -1.31 -21.73
CA LEU A 253 26.10 -1.96 -22.38
C LEU A 253 27.31 -2.01 -21.44
N GLY A 254 27.59 -0.93 -20.71
CA GLY A 254 28.69 -0.85 -19.75
C GLY A 254 28.50 -1.74 -18.52
N TRP A 255 27.28 -1.88 -18.03
CA TRP A 255 26.94 -2.77 -16.93
C TRP A 255 26.97 -4.25 -17.31
N ASN A 256 26.60 -4.56 -18.56
CA ASN A 256 26.60 -5.90 -19.13
C ASN A 256 25.95 -6.96 -18.20
N PRO A 257 24.67 -6.81 -17.83
CA PRO A 257 24.00 -7.70 -16.88
C PRO A 257 23.88 -9.12 -17.40
N GLU A 258 23.83 -10.10 -16.48
CA GLU A 258 23.60 -11.51 -16.79
C GLU A 258 22.13 -11.83 -17.06
N TYR A 259 21.22 -11.08 -16.39
CA TYR A 259 19.78 -11.19 -16.54
C TYR A 259 19.17 -9.80 -16.76
N ILE A 260 18.14 -9.75 -17.58
CA ILE A 260 17.35 -8.54 -17.82
C ILE A 260 15.88 -8.89 -17.60
N PHE A 261 15.23 -8.11 -16.76
CA PHE A 261 13.78 -8.14 -16.59
C PHE A 261 13.20 -6.84 -17.13
N VAL A 262 12.15 -6.92 -17.93
CA VAL A 262 11.53 -5.73 -18.52
C VAL A 262 10.05 -5.66 -18.21
N ASN A 263 9.60 -4.48 -17.87
CA ASN A 263 8.18 -4.18 -17.75
C ASN A 263 7.68 -3.70 -19.12
N GLY A 264 6.44 -4.04 -19.50
CA GLY A 264 5.86 -3.50 -20.75
C GLY A 264 5.69 -1.99 -20.67
N GLU A 265 5.57 -1.35 -21.81
CA GLU A 265 5.33 0.09 -21.94
C GLU A 265 3.93 0.37 -22.50
N PRO A 266 2.95 0.65 -21.64
CA PRO A 266 1.57 0.87 -22.08
C PRO A 266 1.41 2.03 -23.06
N LYS A 267 2.28 3.06 -22.98
CA LYS A 267 2.26 4.19 -23.91
C LYS A 267 2.66 3.81 -25.34
N GLN A 268 3.29 2.64 -25.50
CA GLN A 268 3.68 2.10 -26.79
C GLN A 268 2.88 0.85 -27.18
N ASP A 269 1.83 0.51 -26.45
CA ASP A 269 1.06 -0.75 -26.58
C ASP A 269 1.96 -2.00 -26.56
N LEU A 270 3.06 -1.95 -25.82
CA LEU A 270 3.98 -3.08 -25.68
C LEU A 270 3.71 -3.86 -24.41
N THR A 271 3.42 -5.15 -24.56
CA THR A 271 3.45 -6.08 -23.43
C THR A 271 4.88 -6.28 -22.93
N ALA A 272 5.05 -6.79 -21.72
CA ALA A 272 6.37 -7.08 -21.18
C ALA A 272 7.14 -8.10 -22.04
N SER A 273 6.47 -9.13 -22.57
CA SER A 273 7.09 -10.11 -23.48
C SER A 273 7.51 -9.48 -24.80
N GLN A 274 6.72 -8.56 -25.36
CA GLN A 274 7.09 -7.83 -26.58
C GLN A 274 8.26 -6.88 -26.33
N ALA A 275 8.31 -6.23 -25.18
CA ALA A 275 9.44 -5.38 -24.79
C ALA A 275 10.73 -6.19 -24.61
N ALA A 276 10.65 -7.38 -24.01
CA ALA A 276 11.77 -8.32 -23.89
C ALA A 276 12.26 -8.77 -25.26
N GLN A 277 11.36 -9.16 -26.15
CA GLN A 277 11.70 -9.57 -27.52
C GLN A 277 12.33 -8.42 -28.30
N ALA A 278 11.77 -7.21 -28.21
CA ALA A 278 12.33 -6.04 -28.89
C ALA A 278 13.77 -5.74 -28.43
N MET A 279 14.08 -5.91 -27.15
CA MET A 279 15.43 -5.74 -26.63
C MET A 279 16.39 -6.84 -27.12
N MET A 280 15.92 -8.10 -27.21
CA MET A 280 16.71 -9.21 -27.78
C MET A 280 16.99 -9.03 -29.25
N ASP A 281 16.07 -8.46 -30.01
CA ASP A 281 16.20 -8.27 -31.47
C ASP A 281 16.99 -7.00 -31.85
N ASP A 282 17.23 -6.10 -30.88
CA ASP A 282 17.98 -4.86 -31.14
C ASP A 282 19.49 -5.14 -31.27
N PRO A 283 20.11 -4.89 -32.46
CA PRO A 283 21.53 -5.07 -32.67
C PRO A 283 22.42 -4.31 -31.66
N LEU A 284 21.90 -3.23 -31.05
CA LEU A 284 22.62 -2.44 -30.07
C LEU A 284 22.99 -3.29 -28.83
N TYR A 285 22.10 -4.18 -28.41
CA TYR A 285 22.29 -5.01 -27.20
C TYR A 285 22.88 -6.40 -27.53
N ALA A 286 23.20 -6.71 -28.78
CA ALA A 286 23.66 -8.04 -29.22
C ALA A 286 24.89 -8.58 -28.47
N ASN A 287 25.68 -7.70 -27.84
CA ASN A 287 26.87 -8.08 -27.07
C ASN A 287 26.62 -8.12 -25.56
N VAL A 288 25.41 -7.79 -25.06
CA VAL A 288 25.05 -7.90 -23.67
C VAL A 288 24.92 -9.37 -23.27
N THR A 289 25.51 -9.75 -22.16
CA THR A 289 25.53 -11.16 -21.68
C THR A 289 24.13 -11.74 -21.60
N ALA A 290 23.16 -11.02 -21.06
CA ALA A 290 21.77 -11.46 -20.97
C ALA A 290 21.17 -11.75 -22.35
N VAL A 291 21.39 -10.89 -23.34
CA VAL A 291 20.90 -11.06 -24.71
C VAL A 291 21.55 -12.27 -25.39
N GLN A 292 22.88 -12.42 -25.26
CA GLN A 292 23.60 -13.56 -25.82
C GLN A 292 23.15 -14.90 -25.28
N LYS A 293 22.76 -14.92 -24.01
CA LYS A 293 22.30 -16.14 -23.31
C LYS A 293 20.78 -16.34 -23.40
N GLY A 294 20.02 -15.41 -23.98
CA GLY A 294 18.56 -15.44 -24.00
C GLY A 294 17.92 -15.23 -22.63
N GLN A 295 18.60 -14.51 -21.72
CA GLN A 295 18.18 -14.24 -20.35
C GLN A 295 17.50 -12.86 -20.25
N VAL A 296 16.54 -12.60 -21.12
CA VAL A 296 15.74 -11.37 -21.13
C VAL A 296 14.26 -11.76 -20.97
N TYR A 297 13.65 -11.31 -19.88
CA TYR A 297 12.33 -11.75 -19.45
C TYR A 297 11.35 -10.60 -19.34
N GLY A 298 10.15 -10.79 -19.87
CA GLY A 298 9.03 -9.88 -19.63
C GLY A 298 8.35 -10.19 -18.32
N VAL A 299 8.19 -9.19 -17.45
CA VAL A 299 7.51 -9.34 -16.15
C VAL A 299 6.03 -9.67 -16.35
N PRO A 300 5.50 -10.76 -15.75
CA PRO A 300 4.08 -11.08 -15.80
C PRO A 300 3.23 -9.94 -15.20
N LYS A 301 2.06 -9.72 -15.80
CA LYS A 301 1.05 -8.75 -15.34
C LYS A 301 -0.33 -9.37 -15.41
N ALA A 302 -0.71 -10.05 -14.35
CA ALA A 302 -2.02 -10.66 -14.25
C ALA A 302 -2.47 -10.67 -12.77
N PRO A 303 -3.34 -9.78 -12.34
CA PRO A 303 -3.78 -8.54 -13.02
C PRO A 303 -2.71 -7.47 -13.04
N PHE A 304 -1.77 -7.48 -12.10
CA PHE A 304 -0.76 -6.45 -11.88
C PHE A 304 0.65 -7.02 -12.03
N ALA A 305 1.63 -6.13 -12.22
CA ALA A 305 3.02 -6.55 -12.34
C ALA A 305 3.51 -7.30 -11.09
N TRP A 306 4.18 -8.44 -11.31
CA TRP A 306 4.66 -9.30 -10.23
C TRP A 306 5.92 -8.77 -9.53
N VAL A 307 6.59 -7.78 -10.12
CA VAL A 307 7.84 -7.24 -9.56
C VAL A 307 7.66 -5.85 -8.96
N ASP A 308 6.76 -5.03 -9.53
CA ASP A 308 6.70 -3.62 -9.21
C ASP A 308 5.25 -3.13 -9.04
N ARG A 309 4.71 -2.35 -9.94
CA ARG A 309 3.48 -1.55 -9.76
C ARG A 309 2.17 -2.31 -9.99
N PRO A 310 1.22 -2.09 -9.08
CA PRO A 310 1.36 -1.46 -7.76
C PRO A 310 2.26 -2.29 -6.86
N MET A 311 2.94 -1.65 -5.90
CA MET A 311 3.88 -2.31 -4.97
C MET A 311 3.13 -3.10 -3.88
N GLY A 312 2.17 -3.90 -4.32
CA GLY A 312 1.25 -4.68 -3.50
C GLY A 312 1.65 -6.16 -3.40
N PRO A 313 0.68 -7.01 -3.03
CA PRO A 313 0.91 -8.43 -2.73
C PRO A 313 1.46 -9.25 -3.92
N ASN A 314 1.26 -8.80 -5.17
CA ASN A 314 1.79 -9.49 -6.35
C ASN A 314 3.31 -9.66 -6.33
N ARG A 315 4.03 -8.84 -5.57
CA ARG A 315 5.48 -8.99 -5.42
C ARG A 315 5.88 -10.26 -4.67
N LEU A 316 4.97 -10.85 -3.86
CA LEU A 316 5.21 -12.13 -3.20
C LEU A 316 5.36 -13.26 -4.22
N ILE A 317 4.42 -13.39 -5.17
CA ILE A 317 4.59 -14.37 -6.26
C ILE A 317 5.72 -13.94 -7.22
N GLY A 318 6.03 -12.64 -7.26
CA GLY A 318 7.20 -12.10 -7.97
C GLY A 318 8.52 -12.63 -7.45
N LEU A 319 8.67 -12.82 -6.12
CA LEU A 319 9.83 -13.48 -5.52
C LEU A 319 10.00 -14.91 -6.07
N ASP A 320 8.93 -15.69 -6.08
CA ASP A 320 8.97 -17.07 -6.58
C ASP A 320 9.27 -17.12 -8.08
N TRP A 321 8.68 -16.23 -8.87
CA TRP A 321 8.91 -16.18 -10.31
C TRP A 321 10.34 -15.75 -10.67
N VAL A 322 10.84 -14.65 -10.10
CA VAL A 322 12.22 -14.20 -10.34
C VAL A 322 13.20 -15.22 -9.77
N GLY A 323 12.93 -15.75 -8.57
CA GLY A 323 13.74 -16.79 -7.94
C GLY A 323 13.87 -18.04 -8.81
N SER A 324 12.78 -18.49 -9.44
CA SER A 324 12.80 -19.64 -10.37
C SER A 324 13.69 -19.43 -11.61
N ILE A 325 13.87 -18.19 -12.03
CA ILE A 325 14.74 -17.81 -13.13
C ILE A 325 16.20 -17.73 -12.69
N LEU A 326 16.46 -17.07 -11.56
CA LEU A 326 17.82 -16.84 -11.07
C LEU A 326 18.43 -18.09 -10.43
N TYR A 327 17.62 -18.91 -9.78
CA TYR A 327 18.03 -20.08 -8.97
C TYR A 327 17.15 -21.30 -9.26
N PRO A 328 17.14 -21.82 -10.52
CA PRO A 328 16.19 -22.86 -10.95
C PRO A 328 16.26 -24.15 -10.12
N ASP A 329 17.42 -24.51 -9.59
CA ASP A 329 17.60 -25.70 -8.75
C ASP A 329 16.86 -25.58 -7.40
N GLN A 330 16.68 -24.34 -6.90
CA GLN A 330 16.03 -24.06 -5.63
C GLN A 330 14.49 -24.03 -5.77
N TYR A 331 13.98 -23.73 -6.97
CA TYR A 331 12.56 -23.58 -7.27
C TYR A 331 12.02 -24.70 -8.20
N SER A 332 12.74 -25.81 -8.34
CA SER A 332 12.49 -26.85 -9.35
C SER A 332 11.09 -27.46 -9.30
N ASP A 333 10.46 -27.48 -8.13
CA ASP A 333 9.27 -28.30 -7.90
C ASP A 333 7.98 -27.49 -7.63
N GLY A 334 7.96 -26.16 -7.77
CA GLY A 334 6.87 -25.46 -7.14
C GLY A 334 6.24 -24.24 -7.78
N LEU A 335 6.81 -23.59 -8.81
CA LEU A 335 6.27 -22.30 -9.28
C LEU A 335 4.78 -22.35 -9.64
N GLU A 336 4.34 -23.39 -10.38
CA GLU A 336 2.93 -23.55 -10.73
C GLU A 336 2.04 -23.69 -9.48
N SER A 337 2.49 -24.47 -8.50
CA SER A 337 1.77 -24.63 -7.23
C SER A 337 1.70 -23.30 -6.45
N TYR A 338 2.80 -22.56 -6.38
CA TYR A 338 2.82 -21.26 -5.71
C TYR A 338 1.91 -20.24 -6.41
N VAL A 339 1.88 -20.26 -7.74
CA VAL A 339 0.97 -19.39 -8.52
C VAL A 339 -0.49 -19.76 -8.24
N LYS A 340 -0.86 -21.02 -8.29
CA LYS A 340 -2.25 -21.48 -8.01
C LYS A 340 -2.67 -21.09 -6.58
N GLU A 341 -1.82 -21.35 -5.60
CA GLU A 341 -2.07 -20.98 -4.21
C GLU A 341 -2.21 -19.45 -4.04
N PHE A 342 -1.33 -18.68 -4.66
CA PHE A 342 -1.40 -17.22 -4.63
C PHE A 342 -2.74 -16.70 -5.15
N TYR A 343 -3.20 -17.14 -6.31
CA TYR A 343 -4.47 -16.66 -6.85
C TYR A 343 -5.67 -17.13 -6.04
N SER A 344 -5.64 -18.34 -5.50
CA SER A 344 -6.69 -18.84 -4.62
C SER A 344 -6.78 -18.00 -3.33
N LEU A 345 -5.64 -17.70 -2.68
CA LEU A 345 -5.61 -16.97 -1.42
C LEU A 345 -5.83 -15.46 -1.58
N PHE A 346 -5.19 -14.83 -2.58
CA PHE A 346 -5.13 -13.37 -2.73
C PHE A 346 -6.19 -12.81 -3.68
N TYR A 347 -6.59 -13.57 -4.69
CA TYR A 347 -7.59 -13.14 -5.66
C TYR A 347 -8.90 -13.91 -5.56
N HIS A 348 -9.01 -14.84 -4.60
CA HIS A 348 -10.21 -15.63 -4.34
C HIS A 348 -10.67 -16.41 -5.59
N MET A 349 -9.73 -16.81 -6.43
CA MET A 349 -10.01 -17.48 -7.70
C MET A 349 -9.13 -18.71 -7.92
N GLU A 350 -9.71 -19.75 -8.50
CA GLU A 350 -8.99 -20.96 -8.90
C GLU A 350 -8.49 -20.81 -10.33
N LEU A 351 -7.17 -20.94 -10.52
CA LEU A 351 -6.59 -20.98 -11.86
C LEU A 351 -6.80 -22.36 -12.47
N THR A 352 -7.26 -22.40 -13.71
CA THR A 352 -7.37 -23.62 -14.51
C THR A 352 -6.11 -23.86 -15.35
N ASP A 353 -5.90 -25.08 -15.81
CA ASP A 353 -4.76 -25.46 -16.65
C ASP A 353 -4.93 -25.04 -18.13
N GLU A 354 -5.96 -24.23 -18.46
CA GLU A 354 -6.25 -23.77 -19.82
C GLU A 354 -5.72 -22.34 -20.08
#